data_979eb18c616df66d467df3c2b376b2ba
#
_entry.id   979eb18c616df66d467df3c2b376b2ba
#
_cell.length_a   1.000
_cell.length_b   1.000
_cell.length_c   1.000
_cell.angle_alpha   90.00
_cell.angle_beta   90.00
_cell.angle_gamma   90.00
#
_symmetry.space_group_name_H-M   'P 1'
#
loop_
_entity.id
_entity.type
_entity.pdbx_description
1 polymer ?
#
loop_
_entity_poly.entity_id
_entity_poly.type
_entity_poly.pdbx_seq_one_letter_code
_entity_poly.pdbx_strand_id
1 'polypeptide(L)'
;SDMESHRWIRSNLESAFIRGYRNTYGLICSAPTAAEFPTTLREVVRGLTGSYPETAISVALAGQAYLSYFLADGRIPDRTIGGWELLAFLTDALQEEDGLGGLLPDGALTVLDGALAQLEKAKALFRGERYTRMLLSVDLPNEGADSAAFVKALGAILTDVVGSDARAAGEIISTSDLTSTFSHDNLLISVFTLVSVFAIVLLLFRSLSLPILLVSVIQGAIFIAMAVAGAIEGAMGGIFFMSYIVSVCILMGATIDYGILMSSNYLDARREHDRGDALKLAVAAAMPTVFSSGLILSVCGFVIHFLSTQNAISTVGLLLGIGTVSSVLMITFVLPALLYLLDRFVLGLSWRR
;
A
#
# COMPACT_ATOMS: atom_id res chain seq x y z
N SER A 1 4.35 22.80 -14.57
CA SER A 1 5.00 21.49 -14.50
C SER A 1 4.02 20.32 -14.29
N ASP A 2 2.91 20.49 -13.56
CA ASP A 2 1.94 19.41 -13.31
C ASP A 2 1.21 18.92 -14.57
N MET A 3 0.81 19.84 -15.47
CA MET A 3 0.06 19.46 -16.68
C MET A 3 0.89 18.72 -17.72
N GLU A 4 2.21 18.92 -17.76
CA GLU A 4 3.10 18.22 -18.70
C GLU A 4 3.41 16.80 -18.22
N SER A 5 3.62 16.59 -16.92
CA SER A 5 3.79 15.26 -16.33
C SER A 5 2.51 14.42 -16.49
N HIS A 6 1.33 14.97 -16.30
CA HIS A 6 0.05 14.29 -16.52
C HIS A 6 -0.17 13.88 -17.99
N ARG A 7 0.22 14.71 -18.96
CA ARG A 7 0.15 14.36 -20.39
C ARG A 7 1.13 13.24 -20.74
N TRP A 8 2.34 13.30 -20.20
CA TRP A 8 3.36 12.28 -20.45
C TRP A 8 2.94 10.93 -19.86
N ILE A 9 2.45 10.91 -18.62
CA ILE A 9 1.94 9.69 -17.96
C ILE A 9 0.81 9.09 -18.78
N ARG A 10 -0.19 9.89 -19.18
CA ARG A 10 -1.32 9.40 -19.97
C ARG A 10 -0.89 8.82 -21.32
N SER A 11 -0.04 9.51 -22.06
CA SER A 11 0.42 9.06 -23.38
C SER A 11 1.25 7.77 -23.31
N ASN A 12 2.13 7.66 -22.32
CA ASN A 12 2.96 6.45 -22.15
C ASN A 12 2.15 5.27 -21.62
N LEU A 13 1.21 5.51 -20.70
CA LEU A 13 0.29 4.51 -20.18
C LEU A 13 -0.63 3.96 -21.26
N GLU A 14 -1.23 4.84 -22.07
CA GLU A 14 -2.10 4.45 -23.18
C GLU A 14 -1.36 3.59 -24.20
N SER A 15 -0.15 3.98 -24.59
CA SER A 15 0.68 3.19 -25.51
C SER A 15 1.20 1.88 -24.90
N ALA A 16 1.51 1.85 -23.61
CA ALA A 16 1.90 0.63 -22.90
C ALA A 16 0.70 -0.30 -22.72
N PHE A 17 -0.48 0.25 -22.38
CA PHE A 17 -1.70 -0.52 -22.23
C PHE A 17 -2.14 -1.16 -23.55
N ILE A 18 -2.17 -0.41 -24.65
CA ILE A 18 -2.53 -0.92 -25.97
C ILE A 18 -1.56 -2.03 -26.41
N ARG A 19 -0.26 -1.87 -26.15
CA ARG A 19 0.73 -2.93 -26.42
C ARG A 19 0.50 -4.15 -25.54
N GLY A 20 0.30 -3.97 -24.24
CA GLY A 20 0.01 -5.04 -23.30
C GLY A 20 -1.28 -5.78 -23.63
N TYR A 21 -2.33 -5.06 -23.97
CA TYR A 21 -3.61 -5.62 -24.37
C TYR A 21 -3.49 -6.45 -25.65
N ARG A 22 -2.80 -5.94 -26.68
CA ARG A 22 -2.51 -6.71 -27.90
C ARG A 22 -1.67 -7.94 -27.61
N ASN A 23 -0.66 -7.84 -26.74
CA ASN A 23 0.19 -8.96 -26.37
C ASN A 23 -0.53 -10.02 -25.53
N THR A 24 -1.56 -9.66 -24.78
CA THR A 24 -2.32 -10.60 -23.93
C THR A 24 -3.44 -11.29 -24.71
N TYR A 25 -4.10 -10.58 -25.63
CA TYR A 25 -5.13 -11.14 -26.51
C TYR A 25 -4.57 -11.91 -27.71
N GLY A 26 -3.35 -11.62 -28.08
CA GLY A 26 -2.58 -12.36 -29.07
C GLY A 26 -1.18 -11.82 -29.00
N LEU A 27 -0.21 -12.63 -28.60
CA LEU A 27 1.18 -12.39 -28.94
C LEU A 27 1.21 -12.27 -30.46
N ILE A 28 1.07 -11.04 -30.97
CA ILE A 28 1.10 -10.80 -32.40
C ILE A 28 2.58 -10.62 -32.76
N CYS A 29 3.13 -11.65 -33.37
CA CYS A 29 4.46 -11.62 -33.95
C CYS A 29 4.34 -11.44 -35.46
N SER A 30 5.31 -10.81 -36.09
CA SER A 30 5.48 -11.00 -37.53
C SER A 30 5.80 -12.47 -37.78
N ALA A 31 5.18 -13.08 -38.77
CA ALA A 31 5.50 -14.43 -39.17
C ALA A 31 7.00 -14.49 -39.57
N PRO A 32 7.77 -15.45 -39.06
CA PRO A 32 9.16 -15.58 -39.45
C PRO A 32 9.24 -15.94 -40.94
N THR A 33 10.19 -15.36 -41.63
CA THR A 33 10.49 -15.75 -42.99
C THR A 33 11.15 -17.14 -43.04
N ALA A 34 11.18 -17.79 -44.21
CA ALA A 34 11.82 -19.10 -44.36
C ALA A 34 13.32 -19.08 -43.95
N ALA A 35 13.99 -17.91 -44.08
CA ALA A 35 15.38 -17.76 -43.67
C ALA A 35 15.53 -17.57 -42.14
N GLU A 36 14.55 -16.95 -41.47
CA GLU A 36 14.53 -16.70 -40.04
C GLU A 36 14.02 -17.87 -39.22
N PHE A 37 13.21 -18.72 -39.80
CA PHE A 37 12.55 -19.83 -39.11
C PHE A 37 13.52 -20.79 -38.40
N PRO A 38 14.67 -21.19 -38.95
CA PRO A 38 15.65 -22.02 -38.25
C PRO A 38 16.22 -21.35 -36.97
N THR A 39 16.41 -20.03 -37.02
CA THR A 39 16.87 -19.26 -35.86
C THR A 39 15.77 -19.14 -34.81
N THR A 40 14.55 -18.87 -35.23
CA THR A 40 13.36 -18.81 -34.36
C THR A 40 13.15 -20.15 -33.66
N LEU A 41 13.24 -21.27 -34.39
CA LEU A 41 13.13 -22.60 -33.82
C LEU A 41 14.20 -22.90 -32.78
N ARG A 42 15.47 -22.53 -33.03
CA ARG A 42 16.57 -22.67 -32.08
C ARG A 42 16.33 -21.85 -30.80
N GLU A 43 15.83 -20.62 -30.92
CA GLU A 43 15.51 -19.76 -29.77
C GLU A 43 14.40 -20.35 -28.93
N VAL A 44 13.38 -20.95 -29.56
CA VAL A 44 12.31 -21.65 -28.85
C VAL A 44 12.84 -22.89 -28.12
N VAL A 45 13.62 -23.73 -28.78
CA VAL A 45 14.24 -24.90 -28.16
C VAL A 45 15.14 -24.49 -26.99
N ARG A 46 15.97 -23.47 -27.17
CA ARG A 46 16.79 -22.91 -26.07
C ARG A 46 15.95 -22.42 -24.92
N GLY A 47 14.86 -21.70 -25.19
CA GLY A 47 13.96 -21.17 -24.16
C GLY A 47 13.29 -22.29 -23.35
N LEU A 48 12.93 -23.39 -23.97
CA LEU A 48 12.28 -24.52 -23.35
C LEU A 48 13.27 -25.47 -22.61
N THR A 49 14.45 -25.71 -23.18
CA THR A 49 15.40 -26.70 -22.66
C THR A 49 16.55 -26.08 -21.86
N GLY A 50 16.69 -24.75 -21.89
CA GLY A 50 17.81 -24.03 -21.27
C GLY A 50 19.15 -24.15 -21.99
N SER A 51 19.22 -24.92 -23.10
CA SER A 51 20.44 -25.16 -23.86
C SER A 51 20.21 -25.07 -25.37
N TYR A 52 21.25 -24.71 -26.12
CA TYR A 52 21.18 -24.82 -27.58
C TYR A 52 21.28 -26.28 -28.00
N PRO A 53 20.50 -26.72 -29.00
CA PRO A 53 20.64 -28.06 -29.57
C PRO A 53 22.09 -28.20 -30.12
N GLU A 54 22.80 -29.24 -29.68
CA GLU A 54 24.15 -29.55 -30.12
C GLU A 54 24.25 -29.87 -31.63
N THR A 55 23.19 -30.37 -32.19
CA THR A 55 23.03 -30.65 -33.63
C THR A 55 22.44 -29.44 -34.34
N ALA A 56 23.10 -29.00 -35.40
CA ALA A 56 22.55 -27.96 -36.27
C ALA A 56 21.24 -28.43 -36.88
N ILE A 57 20.14 -27.69 -36.63
CA ILE A 57 18.87 -27.89 -37.29
C ILE A 57 19.12 -27.80 -38.79
N SER A 58 18.90 -28.91 -39.50
CA SER A 58 19.13 -28.89 -40.95
C SER A 58 18.14 -27.95 -41.63
N VAL A 59 18.61 -27.22 -42.63
CA VAL A 59 17.77 -26.28 -43.38
C VAL A 59 16.60 -27.00 -44.04
N ALA A 60 16.78 -28.29 -44.43
CA ALA A 60 15.76 -29.08 -45.03
C ALA A 60 14.60 -29.41 -44.02
N LEU A 61 14.96 -29.80 -42.81
CA LEU A 61 13.99 -30.11 -41.76
C LEU A 61 13.24 -28.86 -41.26
N ALA A 62 13.95 -27.77 -41.06
CA ALA A 62 13.35 -26.49 -40.77
C ALA A 62 12.44 -25.98 -41.89
N GLY A 63 12.82 -26.26 -43.16
CA GLY A 63 11.99 -25.97 -44.33
C GLY A 63 10.71 -26.77 -44.38
N GLN A 64 10.75 -28.07 -44.01
CA GLN A 64 9.53 -28.90 -43.91
C GLN A 64 8.59 -28.40 -42.82
N ALA A 65 9.09 -28.12 -41.63
CA ALA A 65 8.31 -27.55 -40.53
C ALA A 65 7.73 -26.19 -40.91
N TYR A 66 8.49 -25.33 -41.58
CA TYR A 66 8.01 -24.06 -42.09
C TYR A 66 6.86 -24.24 -43.10
N LEU A 67 7.03 -25.13 -44.05
CA LEU A 67 6.00 -25.44 -45.07
C LEU A 67 4.76 -26.03 -44.42
N SER A 68 4.87 -26.97 -43.46
CA SER A 68 3.73 -27.55 -42.76
C SER A 68 2.96 -26.50 -41.96
N TYR A 69 3.66 -25.57 -41.32
CA TYR A 69 3.03 -24.49 -40.57
C TYR A 69 2.20 -23.53 -41.44
N PHE A 70 2.72 -23.15 -42.61
CA PHE A 70 2.03 -22.23 -43.52
C PHE A 70 1.05 -22.89 -44.49
N LEU A 71 1.31 -24.13 -44.92
CA LEU A 71 0.45 -24.82 -45.87
C LEU A 71 -0.75 -25.49 -45.21
N ALA A 72 -0.64 -26.00 -43.99
CA ALA A 72 -1.72 -26.69 -43.30
C ALA A 72 -2.95 -25.80 -43.05
N ASP A 73 -2.74 -24.51 -42.79
CA ASP A 73 -3.81 -23.56 -42.48
C ASP A 73 -4.00 -22.45 -43.55
N GLY A 74 -3.35 -22.58 -44.73
CA GLY A 74 -3.40 -21.55 -45.78
C GLY A 74 -2.83 -20.19 -45.33
N ARG A 75 -1.88 -20.18 -44.39
CA ARG A 75 -1.27 -18.97 -43.84
C ARG A 75 -0.29 -18.36 -44.83
N ILE A 76 -0.23 -17.04 -44.85
CA ILE A 76 0.70 -16.28 -45.69
C ILE A 76 1.92 -15.89 -44.88
N PRO A 77 3.19 -16.13 -45.36
CA PRO A 77 4.41 -15.90 -44.61
C PRO A 77 4.60 -14.48 -44.05
N ASP A 78 4.10 -13.46 -44.71
CA ASP A 78 4.24 -12.06 -44.30
C ASP A 78 3.11 -11.58 -43.40
N ARG A 79 2.32 -12.49 -42.85
CA ARG A 79 1.20 -12.16 -41.98
C ARG A 79 1.62 -12.15 -40.52
N THR A 80 1.00 -11.29 -39.72
CA THR A 80 1.09 -11.35 -38.26
C THR A 80 0.40 -12.59 -37.72
N ILE A 81 1.05 -13.34 -36.86
CA ILE A 81 0.56 -14.58 -36.25
C ILE A 81 0.44 -14.44 -34.73
N GLY A 82 -0.43 -15.25 -34.15
CA GLY A 82 -0.52 -15.36 -32.71
C GLY A 82 0.73 -16.08 -32.17
N GLY A 83 1.48 -15.46 -31.27
CA GLY A 83 2.66 -16.10 -30.69
C GLY A 83 2.36 -17.40 -29.94
N TRP A 84 1.15 -17.52 -29.36
CA TRP A 84 0.68 -18.76 -28.74
C TRP A 84 0.42 -19.87 -29.77
N GLU A 85 -0.08 -19.51 -30.95
CA GLU A 85 -0.30 -20.47 -32.05
C GLU A 85 1.03 -20.97 -32.62
N LEU A 86 1.99 -20.07 -32.79
CA LEU A 86 3.34 -20.44 -33.21
C LEU A 86 4.02 -21.36 -32.21
N LEU A 87 3.91 -21.03 -30.92
CA LEU A 87 4.52 -21.80 -29.85
C LEU A 87 3.86 -23.19 -29.74
N ALA A 88 2.53 -23.30 -29.84
CA ALA A 88 1.82 -24.55 -29.83
C ALA A 88 2.25 -25.43 -31.04
N PHE A 89 2.31 -24.85 -32.25
CA PHE A 89 2.76 -25.55 -33.43
C PHE A 89 4.20 -26.08 -33.31
N LEU A 90 5.12 -25.23 -32.82
CA LEU A 90 6.53 -25.63 -32.64
C LEU A 90 6.69 -26.73 -31.58
N THR A 91 5.89 -26.72 -30.53
CA THR A 91 5.90 -27.76 -29.51
C THR A 91 5.34 -29.10 -30.03
N ASP A 92 4.24 -29.08 -30.79
CA ASP A 92 3.71 -30.26 -31.46
C ASP A 92 4.72 -30.84 -32.44
N ALA A 93 5.33 -30.01 -33.27
CA ALA A 93 6.33 -30.41 -34.24
C ALA A 93 7.62 -30.99 -33.59
N LEU A 94 7.95 -30.55 -32.33
CA LEU A 94 9.06 -31.11 -31.57
C LEU A 94 8.72 -32.42 -30.86
N GLN A 95 7.44 -32.74 -30.65
CA GLN A 95 6.98 -34.02 -30.08
C GLN A 95 6.84 -35.12 -31.11
N GLU A 96 6.72 -34.79 -32.39
CA GLU A 96 6.69 -35.80 -33.48
C GLU A 96 8.03 -36.52 -33.64
N GLU A 97 8.07 -37.85 -33.36
CA GLU A 97 9.29 -38.67 -33.43
C GLU A 97 9.95 -38.68 -34.81
N ASP A 98 9.15 -38.62 -35.86
CA ASP A 98 9.63 -38.62 -37.27
C ASP A 98 9.96 -37.20 -37.80
N GLY A 99 9.73 -36.16 -36.99
CA GLY A 99 9.91 -34.75 -37.36
C GLY A 99 11.10 -34.07 -36.67
N LEU A 100 10.81 -32.91 -36.12
CA LEU A 100 11.80 -32.10 -35.39
C LEU A 100 12.22 -32.72 -34.05
N GLY A 101 11.45 -33.70 -33.52
CA GLY A 101 11.74 -34.40 -32.28
C GLY A 101 13.06 -35.19 -32.30
N GLY A 102 13.45 -35.72 -33.49
CA GLY A 102 14.75 -36.36 -33.66
C GLY A 102 15.99 -35.46 -33.51
N LEU A 103 15.80 -34.16 -33.38
CA LEU A 103 16.86 -33.17 -33.09
C LEU A 103 17.11 -32.93 -31.61
N LEU A 104 16.22 -33.47 -30.75
CA LEU A 104 16.32 -33.26 -29.32
C LEU A 104 17.28 -34.26 -28.65
N PRO A 105 18.12 -33.85 -27.71
CA PRO A 105 18.94 -34.74 -26.91
C PRO A 105 18.09 -35.72 -26.11
N ASP A 106 18.62 -36.92 -25.80
CA ASP A 106 17.95 -37.89 -24.93
C ASP A 106 17.51 -37.26 -23.59
N GLY A 107 16.25 -37.41 -23.25
CA GLY A 107 15.63 -36.82 -22.06
C GLY A 107 15.11 -35.38 -22.24
N ALA A 108 15.36 -34.71 -23.35
CA ALA A 108 14.82 -33.36 -23.59
C ALA A 108 13.28 -33.33 -23.73
N LEU A 109 12.69 -34.43 -24.16
CA LEU A 109 11.22 -34.58 -24.23
C LEU A 109 10.56 -34.43 -22.86
N THR A 110 11.14 -35.01 -21.82
CA THR A 110 10.61 -34.84 -20.42
C THR A 110 10.72 -33.41 -19.90
N VAL A 111 11.77 -32.70 -20.27
CA VAL A 111 11.94 -31.27 -19.95
C VAL A 111 10.96 -30.42 -20.75
N LEU A 112 10.73 -30.77 -22.00
CA LEU A 112 9.77 -30.14 -22.90
C LEU A 112 8.35 -30.26 -22.35
N ASP A 113 7.92 -31.49 -21.97
CA ASP A 113 6.62 -31.75 -21.36
C ASP A 113 6.41 -30.95 -20.07
N GLY A 114 7.45 -30.85 -19.24
CA GLY A 114 7.44 -30.03 -18.04
C GLY A 114 7.30 -28.54 -18.35
N ALA A 115 8.00 -28.05 -19.36
CA ALA A 115 7.93 -26.65 -19.81
C ALA A 115 6.56 -26.32 -20.43
N LEU A 116 6.00 -27.24 -21.23
CA LEU A 116 4.66 -27.12 -21.77
C LEU A 116 3.58 -27.06 -20.71
N ALA A 117 3.64 -27.94 -19.70
CA ALA A 117 2.72 -27.90 -18.58
C ALA A 117 2.80 -26.57 -17.80
N GLN A 118 4.00 -26.00 -17.67
CA GLN A 118 4.17 -24.67 -17.07
C GLN A 118 3.60 -23.56 -17.98
N LEU A 119 3.81 -23.67 -19.29
CA LEU A 119 3.28 -22.71 -20.27
C LEU A 119 1.74 -22.73 -20.29
N GLU A 120 1.14 -23.92 -20.26
CA GLU A 120 -0.32 -24.05 -20.15
C GLU A 120 -0.87 -23.48 -18.85
N LYS A 121 -0.19 -23.72 -17.73
CA LYS A 121 -0.54 -23.09 -16.45
C LYS A 121 -0.42 -21.58 -16.53
N ALA A 122 0.65 -21.07 -17.12
CA ALA A 122 0.83 -19.63 -17.34
C ALA A 122 -0.28 -19.06 -18.23
N LYS A 123 -0.59 -19.74 -19.36
CA LYS A 123 -1.69 -19.37 -20.25
C LYS A 123 -3.02 -19.33 -19.52
N ALA A 124 -3.31 -20.33 -18.69
CA ALA A 124 -4.53 -20.41 -17.89
C ALA A 124 -4.59 -19.29 -16.81
N LEU A 125 -3.44 -18.82 -16.30
CA LEU A 125 -3.37 -17.70 -15.38
C LEU A 125 -3.74 -16.36 -16.04
N PHE A 126 -3.41 -16.18 -17.32
CA PHE A 126 -3.64 -14.93 -18.05
C PHE A 126 -4.92 -14.95 -18.90
N ARG A 127 -5.34 -16.12 -19.37
CA ARG A 127 -6.51 -16.27 -20.24
C ARG A 127 -7.43 -17.37 -19.71
N GLY A 128 -8.47 -16.95 -18.98
CA GLY A 128 -9.57 -17.82 -18.58
C GLY A 128 -10.70 -17.82 -19.60
N GLU A 129 -11.73 -18.66 -19.37
CA GLU A 129 -12.91 -18.74 -20.25
C GLU A 129 -13.74 -17.45 -20.27
N ARG A 130 -13.77 -16.70 -19.16
CA ARG A 130 -14.59 -15.49 -18.98
C ARG A 130 -13.79 -14.23 -18.82
N TYR A 131 -12.55 -14.34 -18.35
CA TYR A 131 -11.71 -13.19 -18.00
C TYR A 131 -10.31 -13.36 -18.54
N THR A 132 -9.76 -12.28 -19.04
CA THR A 132 -8.34 -12.17 -19.39
C THR A 132 -7.65 -11.26 -18.37
N ARG A 133 -6.47 -11.65 -17.94
CA ARG A 133 -5.66 -10.91 -16.97
C ARG A 133 -4.45 -10.31 -17.66
N MET A 134 -4.21 -9.04 -17.43
CA MET A 134 -2.99 -8.35 -17.81
C MET A 134 -2.23 -7.93 -16.56
N LEU A 135 -0.95 -8.20 -16.50
CA LEU A 135 -0.08 -7.77 -15.42
C LEU A 135 0.65 -6.48 -15.85
N LEU A 136 0.46 -5.42 -15.08
CA LEU A 136 1.14 -4.15 -15.30
C LEU A 136 2.12 -3.93 -14.14
N SER A 137 3.41 -3.90 -14.45
CA SER A 137 4.45 -3.55 -13.47
C SER A 137 4.78 -2.07 -13.59
N VAL A 138 4.75 -1.36 -12.48
CA VAL A 138 4.93 0.10 -12.43
C VAL A 138 5.96 0.41 -11.35
N ASP A 139 6.91 1.26 -11.66
CA ASP A 139 7.91 1.76 -10.72
C ASP A 139 7.42 3.09 -10.11
N LEU A 140 6.39 2.97 -9.26
CA LEU A 140 5.84 4.08 -8.49
C LEU A 140 5.69 3.65 -7.03
N PRO A 141 5.80 4.58 -6.08
CA PRO A 141 5.50 4.29 -4.68
C PRO A 141 4.03 3.91 -4.52
N ASN A 142 3.70 3.13 -3.50
CA ASN A 142 2.33 2.68 -3.26
C ASN A 142 1.38 3.85 -2.91
N GLU A 143 1.92 4.97 -2.43
CA GLU A 143 1.19 6.17 -2.05
C GLU A 143 1.83 7.42 -2.68
N GLY A 144 1.01 8.45 -2.89
CA GLY A 144 1.45 9.75 -3.35
C GLY A 144 0.62 10.32 -4.49
N ALA A 145 0.90 11.56 -4.85
CA ALA A 145 0.17 12.26 -5.91
C ALA A 145 0.35 11.59 -7.29
N ASP A 146 1.55 11.07 -7.57
CA ASP A 146 1.86 10.42 -8.83
C ASP A 146 1.12 9.08 -8.96
N SER A 147 1.04 8.31 -7.89
CA SER A 147 0.29 7.04 -7.85
C SER A 147 -1.21 7.27 -8.01
N ALA A 148 -1.77 8.29 -7.36
CA ALA A 148 -3.17 8.67 -7.52
C ALA A 148 -3.48 9.14 -8.96
N ALA A 149 -2.59 9.93 -9.57
CA ALA A 149 -2.71 10.36 -10.96
C ALA A 149 -2.63 9.16 -11.92
N PHE A 150 -1.73 8.21 -11.66
CA PHE A 150 -1.61 6.97 -12.40
C PHE A 150 -2.91 6.14 -12.35
N VAL A 151 -3.47 5.90 -11.17
CA VAL A 151 -4.71 5.11 -10.98
C VAL A 151 -5.87 5.77 -11.73
N LYS A 152 -6.00 7.10 -11.64
CA LYS A 152 -7.03 7.86 -12.35
C LYS A 152 -6.87 7.75 -13.88
N ALA A 153 -5.65 7.87 -14.39
CA ALA A 153 -5.36 7.73 -15.82
C ALA A 153 -5.60 6.30 -16.31
N LEU A 154 -5.19 5.29 -15.53
CA LEU A 154 -5.44 3.89 -15.82
C LEU A 154 -6.94 3.58 -15.88
N GLY A 155 -7.72 4.06 -14.93
CA GLY A 155 -9.18 3.90 -14.92
C GLY A 155 -9.85 4.49 -16.14
N ALA A 156 -9.43 5.68 -16.58
CA ALA A 156 -9.94 6.32 -17.78
C ALA A 156 -9.61 5.51 -19.05
N ILE A 157 -8.37 5.02 -19.18
CA ILE A 157 -7.93 4.20 -20.31
C ILE A 157 -8.64 2.85 -20.34
N LEU A 158 -8.82 2.21 -19.19
CA LEU A 158 -9.55 0.95 -19.08
C LEU A 158 -11.00 1.10 -19.57
N THR A 159 -11.67 2.17 -19.15
CA THR A 159 -13.05 2.45 -19.56
C THR A 159 -13.16 2.74 -21.05
N ASP A 160 -12.17 3.45 -21.62
CA ASP A 160 -12.17 3.90 -23.02
C ASP A 160 -11.85 2.74 -23.98
N VAL A 161 -10.90 1.84 -23.60
CA VAL A 161 -10.39 0.77 -24.48
C VAL A 161 -11.15 -0.54 -24.32
N VAL A 162 -11.48 -0.91 -23.07
CA VAL A 162 -12.07 -2.23 -22.74
C VAL A 162 -13.54 -2.12 -22.37
N GLY A 163 -13.98 -0.97 -21.88
CA GLY A 163 -15.35 -0.74 -21.45
C GLY A 163 -15.56 -0.89 -19.94
N SER A 164 -16.82 -0.86 -19.53
CA SER A 164 -17.24 -0.85 -18.12
C SER A 164 -16.93 -2.16 -17.35
N ASP A 165 -16.65 -3.25 -18.05
CA ASP A 165 -16.42 -4.56 -17.44
C ASP A 165 -14.96 -4.79 -17.03
N ALA A 166 -14.06 -3.89 -17.46
CA ALA A 166 -12.67 -3.93 -17.03
C ALA A 166 -12.54 -3.64 -15.54
N ARG A 167 -11.71 -4.41 -14.87
CA ARG A 167 -11.39 -4.23 -13.45
C ARG A 167 -9.87 -4.18 -13.29
N ALA A 168 -9.40 -3.12 -12.65
CA ALA A 168 -8.01 -3.04 -12.20
C ALA A 168 -7.96 -3.45 -10.74
N ALA A 169 -6.96 -4.25 -10.38
CA ALA A 169 -6.70 -4.67 -9.00
C ALA A 169 -5.19 -4.67 -8.76
N GLY A 170 -4.76 -4.24 -7.61
CA GLY A 170 -3.35 -4.16 -7.23
C GLY A 170 -3.16 -3.30 -6.01
N GLU A 171 -1.97 -3.35 -5.43
CA GLU A 171 -1.65 -2.64 -4.19
C GLU A 171 -1.83 -1.11 -4.35
N ILE A 172 -1.28 -0.52 -5.41
CA ILE A 172 -1.41 0.92 -5.70
C ILE A 172 -2.87 1.33 -5.86
N ILE A 173 -3.71 0.49 -6.49
CA ILE A 173 -5.13 0.80 -6.72
C ILE A 173 -5.89 0.73 -5.40
N SER A 174 -5.69 -0.35 -4.63
CA SER A 174 -6.33 -0.51 -3.32
C SER A 174 -5.95 0.62 -2.36
N THR A 175 -4.68 1.00 -2.35
CA THR A 175 -4.18 2.11 -1.53
C THR A 175 -4.76 3.45 -1.99
N SER A 176 -4.88 3.69 -3.30
CA SER A 176 -5.50 4.90 -3.85
C SER A 176 -6.98 5.01 -3.50
N ASP A 177 -7.73 3.91 -3.58
CA ASP A 177 -9.15 3.87 -3.20
C ASP A 177 -9.33 4.13 -1.70
N LEU A 178 -8.51 3.50 -0.86
CA LEU A 178 -8.50 3.74 0.58
C LEU A 178 -8.14 5.20 0.90
N THR A 179 -7.11 5.76 0.25
CA THR A 179 -6.70 7.14 0.47
C THR A 179 -7.77 8.15 0.03
N SER A 180 -8.53 7.87 -1.02
CA SER A 180 -9.62 8.74 -1.47
C SER A 180 -10.76 8.83 -0.46
N THR A 181 -11.05 7.74 0.25
CA THR A 181 -12.08 7.66 1.30
C THR A 181 -11.55 8.17 2.65
N PHE A 182 -10.23 8.12 2.85
CA PHE A 182 -9.55 8.44 4.10
C PHE A 182 -9.93 9.81 4.67
N SER A 183 -10.02 10.84 3.83
CA SER A 183 -10.29 12.21 4.28
C SER A 183 -11.65 12.31 4.98
N HIS A 184 -12.65 11.61 4.48
CA HIS A 184 -13.99 11.55 5.07
C HIS A 184 -14.01 10.70 6.35
N ASP A 185 -13.41 9.51 6.29
CA ASP A 185 -13.36 8.59 7.43
C ASP A 185 -12.56 9.16 8.59
N ASN A 186 -11.42 9.81 8.29
CA ASN A 186 -10.61 10.48 9.30
C ASN A 186 -11.38 11.60 10.02
N LEU A 187 -12.15 12.40 9.27
CA LEU A 187 -12.99 13.43 9.87
C LEU A 187 -14.07 12.80 10.79
N LEU A 188 -14.76 11.77 10.33
CA LEU A 188 -15.80 11.09 11.12
C LEU A 188 -15.22 10.46 12.39
N ILE A 189 -14.10 9.74 12.27
CA ILE A 189 -13.43 9.09 13.41
C ILE A 189 -12.92 10.14 14.39
N SER A 190 -12.28 11.21 13.90
CA SER A 190 -11.76 12.28 14.75
C SER A 190 -12.88 13.00 15.51
N VAL A 191 -13.97 13.35 14.83
CA VAL A 191 -15.13 14.00 15.48
C VAL A 191 -15.78 13.05 16.49
N PHE A 192 -16.02 11.80 16.13
CA PHE A 192 -16.63 10.81 17.01
C PHE A 192 -15.78 10.56 18.26
N THR A 193 -14.46 10.40 18.09
CA THR A 193 -13.52 10.20 19.21
C THR A 193 -13.49 11.42 20.11
N LEU A 194 -13.42 12.62 19.53
CA LEU A 194 -13.41 13.89 20.27
C LEU A 194 -14.72 14.09 21.07
N VAL A 195 -15.86 13.84 20.44
CA VAL A 195 -17.17 13.94 21.11
C VAL A 195 -17.30 12.90 22.22
N SER A 196 -16.87 11.67 21.99
CA SER A 196 -16.90 10.59 22.99
C SER A 196 -16.06 10.92 24.21
N VAL A 197 -14.81 11.34 23.98
CA VAL A 197 -13.90 11.76 25.07
C VAL A 197 -14.45 12.98 25.82
N PHE A 198 -14.95 13.96 25.09
CA PHE A 198 -15.59 15.14 25.69
C PHE A 198 -16.78 14.73 26.57
N ALA A 199 -17.65 13.84 26.10
CA ALA A 199 -18.80 13.38 26.85
C ALA A 199 -18.41 12.61 28.12
N ILE A 200 -17.41 11.72 28.04
CA ILE A 200 -16.88 10.98 29.20
C ILE A 200 -16.34 11.93 30.26
N VAL A 201 -15.50 12.89 29.87
CA VAL A 201 -14.92 13.87 30.79
C VAL A 201 -16.00 14.79 31.39
N LEU A 202 -16.99 15.18 30.57
CA LEU A 202 -18.14 15.99 31.03
C LEU A 202 -18.96 15.25 32.09
N LEU A 203 -19.23 13.97 31.87
CA LEU A 203 -19.96 13.14 32.85
C LEU A 203 -19.16 12.95 34.15
N LEU A 204 -17.85 12.77 34.03
CA LEU A 204 -16.96 12.54 35.16
C LEU A 204 -16.85 13.78 36.05
N PHE A 205 -16.56 14.94 35.48
CA PHE A 205 -16.32 16.17 36.23
C PHE A 205 -17.56 17.02 36.44
N ARG A 206 -18.64 16.77 35.69
CA ARG A 206 -19.88 17.59 35.72
C ARG A 206 -19.56 19.09 35.56
N SER A 207 -18.62 19.41 34.71
CA SER A 207 -18.15 20.76 34.41
C SER A 207 -17.84 20.84 32.91
N LEU A 208 -18.21 21.94 32.26
CA LEU A 208 -17.92 22.16 30.84
C LEU A 208 -16.48 22.63 30.59
N SER A 209 -15.87 23.28 31.58
CA SER A 209 -14.55 23.86 31.41
C SER A 209 -13.42 22.83 31.30
N LEU A 210 -13.49 21.78 32.11
CA LEU A 210 -12.47 20.73 32.15
C LEU A 210 -12.41 19.89 30.87
N PRO A 211 -13.53 19.43 30.30
CA PRO A 211 -13.50 18.75 29.00
C PRO A 211 -12.86 19.58 27.90
N ILE A 212 -13.25 20.86 27.79
CA ILE A 212 -12.66 21.77 26.78
C ILE A 212 -11.15 21.87 26.96
N LEU A 213 -10.70 22.08 28.20
CA LEU A 213 -9.28 22.24 28.50
C LEU A 213 -8.49 20.97 28.25
N LEU A 214 -8.96 19.82 28.76
CA LEU A 214 -8.30 18.54 28.59
C LEU A 214 -8.22 18.11 27.12
N VAL A 215 -9.33 18.18 26.41
CA VAL A 215 -9.38 17.84 24.99
C VAL A 215 -8.43 18.75 24.18
N SER A 216 -8.39 20.06 24.49
CA SER A 216 -7.49 20.98 23.78
C SER A 216 -6.01 20.65 24.03
N VAL A 217 -5.64 20.29 25.27
CA VAL A 217 -4.25 19.91 25.61
C VAL A 217 -3.84 18.62 24.91
N ILE A 218 -4.72 17.61 24.91
CA ILE A 218 -4.43 16.32 24.28
C ILE A 218 -4.37 16.46 22.76
N GLN A 219 -5.29 17.22 22.18
CA GLN A 219 -5.28 17.48 20.74
C GLN A 219 -4.02 18.25 20.32
N GLY A 220 -3.58 19.21 21.15
CA GLY A 220 -2.31 19.90 20.97
C GLY A 220 -1.11 18.95 21.01
N ALA A 221 -1.10 17.99 21.94
CA ALA A 221 -0.05 16.97 22.03
C ALA A 221 -0.01 16.09 20.76
N ILE A 222 -1.19 15.67 20.25
CA ILE A 222 -1.31 14.88 19.02
C ILE A 222 -0.78 15.68 17.82
N PHE A 223 -1.14 16.95 17.67
CA PHE A 223 -0.63 17.79 16.58
C PHE A 223 0.89 17.95 16.61
N ILE A 224 1.46 18.16 17.81
CA ILE A 224 2.93 18.22 17.97
C ILE A 224 3.56 16.89 17.59
N ALA A 225 2.99 15.77 18.04
CA ALA A 225 3.48 14.44 17.70
C ALA A 225 3.47 14.18 16.20
N MET A 226 2.38 14.56 15.51
CA MET A 226 2.26 14.41 14.07
C MET A 226 3.25 15.30 13.31
N ALA A 227 3.46 16.52 13.76
CA ALA A 227 4.44 17.44 13.17
C ALA A 227 5.87 16.88 13.30
N VAL A 228 6.23 16.35 14.48
CA VAL A 228 7.55 15.74 14.72
C VAL A 228 7.73 14.47 13.91
N ALA A 229 6.74 13.58 13.90
CA ALA A 229 6.79 12.34 13.13
C ALA A 229 6.84 12.62 11.63
N GLY A 230 6.05 13.56 11.13
CA GLY A 230 6.08 13.98 9.73
C GLY A 230 7.42 14.56 9.29
N ALA A 231 8.11 15.28 10.19
CA ALA A 231 9.46 15.79 9.91
C ALA A 231 10.51 14.66 9.85
N ILE A 232 10.33 13.60 10.63
CA ILE A 232 11.23 12.43 10.64
C ILE A 232 10.95 11.54 9.42
N GLU A 233 9.71 11.17 9.17
CA GLU A 233 9.32 10.26 8.09
C GLU A 233 9.24 10.95 6.73
N GLY A 234 9.08 12.26 6.66
CA GLY A 234 9.22 13.03 5.42
C GLY A 234 10.57 12.85 4.75
N ALA A 235 11.60 12.48 5.55
CA ALA A 235 12.91 12.07 5.05
C ALA A 235 13.00 10.57 4.67
N MET A 236 12.00 9.74 5.04
CA MET A 236 12.01 8.27 4.94
C MET A 236 10.92 7.67 4.04
N GLY A 237 9.98 8.43 3.51
CA GLY A 237 8.97 7.92 2.57
C GLY A 237 7.51 8.16 2.94
N GLY A 238 7.23 8.86 4.04
CA GLY A 238 5.87 9.31 4.39
C GLY A 238 5.13 8.43 5.41
N ILE A 239 4.13 9.02 6.06
CA ILE A 239 3.30 8.35 7.08
C ILE A 239 2.18 7.59 6.39
N PHE A 240 2.11 6.26 6.64
CA PHE A 240 1.01 5.44 6.15
C PHE A 240 -0.32 5.88 6.79
N PHE A 241 -1.33 6.20 5.97
CA PHE A 241 -2.57 6.83 6.43
C PHE A 241 -3.33 6.04 7.51
N MET A 242 -3.34 4.70 7.41
CA MET A 242 -3.96 3.83 8.42
C MET A 242 -3.27 3.94 9.78
N SER A 243 -1.94 4.07 9.76
CA SER A 243 -1.14 4.24 10.99
C SER A 243 -1.49 5.54 11.70
N TYR A 244 -1.79 6.60 10.94
CA TYR A 244 -2.25 7.87 11.48
C TYR A 244 -3.57 7.72 12.27
N ILE A 245 -4.63 7.16 11.65
CA ILE A 245 -5.93 6.99 12.32
C ILE A 245 -5.81 6.15 13.60
N VAL A 246 -5.15 4.99 13.48
CA VAL A 246 -4.98 4.06 14.61
C VAL A 246 -4.23 4.75 15.75
N SER A 247 -3.14 5.45 15.45
CA SER A 247 -2.33 6.13 16.46
C SER A 247 -3.08 7.26 17.14
N VAL A 248 -3.83 8.08 16.39
CA VAL A 248 -4.64 9.17 16.98
C VAL A 248 -5.69 8.63 17.95
N CYS A 249 -6.41 7.55 17.57
CA CYS A 249 -7.40 6.93 18.44
C CYS A 249 -6.77 6.36 19.73
N ILE A 250 -5.64 5.66 19.60
CA ILE A 250 -4.94 5.08 20.76
C ILE A 250 -4.39 6.20 21.67
N LEU A 251 -3.72 7.20 21.10
CA LEU A 251 -3.16 8.30 21.86
C LEU A 251 -4.26 9.06 22.62
N MET A 252 -5.38 9.37 21.95
CA MET A 252 -6.48 10.08 22.61
C MET A 252 -7.05 9.28 23.78
N GLY A 253 -7.25 7.96 23.60
CA GLY A 253 -7.75 7.08 24.66
C GLY A 253 -6.76 6.87 25.81
N ALA A 254 -5.50 6.62 25.50
CA ALA A 254 -4.47 6.33 26.51
C ALA A 254 -3.99 7.57 27.28
N THR A 255 -4.04 8.75 26.69
CA THR A 255 -3.48 9.96 27.32
C THR A 255 -4.53 10.78 28.09
N ILE A 256 -5.82 10.56 27.82
CA ILE A 256 -6.89 11.27 28.56
C ILE A 256 -6.86 10.95 30.06
N ASP A 257 -6.50 9.73 30.43
CA ASP A 257 -6.44 9.29 31.83
C ASP A 257 -5.39 10.09 32.63
N TYR A 258 -4.29 10.47 31.99
CA TYR A 258 -3.26 11.32 32.61
C TYR A 258 -3.81 12.71 32.94
N GLY A 259 -4.58 13.28 32.00
CA GLY A 259 -5.22 14.57 32.19
C GLY A 259 -6.32 14.53 33.24
N ILE A 260 -7.11 13.46 33.28
CA ILE A 260 -8.14 13.22 34.29
C ILE A 260 -7.50 13.14 35.68
N LEU A 261 -6.43 12.35 35.82
CA LEU A 261 -5.72 12.18 37.09
C LEU A 261 -5.16 13.50 37.60
N MET A 262 -4.50 14.28 36.77
CA MET A 262 -3.94 15.60 37.12
C MET A 262 -5.05 16.56 37.54
N SER A 263 -6.12 16.63 36.76
CA SER A 263 -7.24 17.56 37.02
C SER A 263 -8.05 17.16 38.25
N SER A 264 -8.25 15.88 38.50
CA SER A 264 -8.94 15.36 39.69
C SER A 264 -8.15 15.73 40.97
N ASN A 265 -6.84 15.44 40.96
CA ASN A 265 -5.97 15.80 42.09
C ASN A 265 -5.93 17.33 42.35
N TYR A 266 -5.95 18.12 41.27
CA TYR A 266 -6.03 19.58 41.40
C TYR A 266 -7.35 20.03 42.03
N LEU A 267 -8.48 19.55 41.59
CA LEU A 267 -9.78 19.87 42.13
C LEU A 267 -9.94 19.47 43.61
N ASP A 268 -9.42 18.30 43.97
CA ASP A 268 -9.48 17.81 45.35
C ASP A 268 -8.60 18.64 46.27
N ALA A 269 -7.37 18.93 45.88
CA ALA A 269 -6.48 19.81 46.64
C ALA A 269 -7.01 21.25 46.71
N ARG A 270 -7.68 21.73 45.66
CA ARG A 270 -8.24 23.10 45.59
C ARG A 270 -9.37 23.38 46.57
N ARG A 271 -9.96 22.32 47.16
CA ARG A 271 -11.00 22.47 48.20
C ARG A 271 -10.43 22.99 49.54
N GLU A 272 -9.18 22.67 49.81
CA GLU A 272 -8.56 22.94 51.11
C GLU A 272 -7.38 23.91 51.02
N HIS A 273 -6.84 24.14 49.82
CA HIS A 273 -5.62 24.93 49.61
C HIS A 273 -5.81 26.02 48.56
N ASP A 274 -4.96 27.00 48.61
CA ASP A 274 -4.86 28.03 47.59
C ASP A 274 -4.39 27.42 46.25
N ARG A 275 -4.70 28.11 45.13
CA ARG A 275 -4.43 27.64 43.78
C ARG A 275 -2.98 27.20 43.54
N GLY A 276 -2.01 27.88 44.18
CA GLY A 276 -0.59 27.59 44.04
C GLY A 276 -0.18 26.29 44.76
N ASP A 277 -0.67 26.11 45.98
CA ASP A 277 -0.37 24.92 46.79
C ASP A 277 -1.17 23.72 46.31
N ALA A 278 -2.42 23.92 45.92
CA ALA A 278 -3.22 22.88 45.26
C ALA A 278 -2.55 22.33 44.01
N LEU A 279 -1.95 23.20 43.19
CA LEU A 279 -1.21 22.80 41.99
C LEU A 279 0.03 21.96 42.32
N LYS A 280 0.83 22.38 43.33
CA LYS A 280 2.01 21.61 43.75
C LYS A 280 1.62 20.20 44.23
N LEU A 281 0.55 20.11 45.03
CA LEU A 281 0.04 18.83 45.53
C LEU A 281 -0.48 17.95 44.39
N ALA A 282 -1.23 18.51 43.47
CA ALA A 282 -1.77 17.78 42.30
C ALA A 282 -0.65 17.22 41.41
N VAL A 283 0.35 18.05 41.11
CA VAL A 283 1.51 17.62 40.33
C VAL A 283 2.30 16.55 41.07
N ALA A 284 2.58 16.72 42.35
CA ALA A 284 3.30 15.72 43.14
C ALA A 284 2.58 14.37 43.20
N ALA A 285 1.24 14.38 43.30
CA ALA A 285 0.43 13.18 43.34
C ALA A 285 0.28 12.49 42.00
N ALA A 286 0.14 13.23 40.87
CA ALA A 286 -0.10 12.69 39.55
C ALA A 286 1.18 12.21 38.82
N MET A 287 2.31 12.93 39.04
CA MET A 287 3.56 12.71 38.29
C MET A 287 4.09 11.27 38.31
N PRO A 288 4.16 10.58 39.46
CA PRO A 288 4.68 9.20 39.46
C PRO A 288 3.92 8.28 38.52
N THR A 289 2.59 8.39 38.50
CA THR A 289 1.71 7.56 37.66
C THR A 289 1.82 7.97 36.20
N VAL A 290 1.74 9.26 35.88
CA VAL A 290 1.83 9.78 34.52
C VAL A 290 3.17 9.42 33.89
N PHE A 291 4.27 9.57 34.66
CA PHE A 291 5.61 9.28 34.16
C PHE A 291 5.84 7.77 33.95
N SER A 292 5.43 6.93 34.90
CA SER A 292 5.64 5.48 34.80
C SER A 292 4.83 4.88 33.64
N SER A 293 3.53 5.20 33.54
CA SER A 293 2.68 4.69 32.45
C SER A 293 3.04 5.28 31.09
N GLY A 294 3.35 6.56 31.04
CA GLY A 294 3.82 7.23 29.82
C GLY A 294 5.16 6.68 29.32
N LEU A 295 6.11 6.40 30.23
CA LEU A 295 7.37 5.78 29.87
C LEU A 295 7.17 4.38 29.29
N ILE A 296 6.33 3.56 29.93
CA ILE A 296 6.04 2.20 29.45
C ILE A 296 5.44 2.26 28.06
N LEU A 297 4.42 3.09 27.83
CA LEU A 297 3.75 3.19 26.53
C LEU A 297 4.69 3.73 25.45
N SER A 298 5.53 4.71 25.78
CA SER A 298 6.51 5.29 24.85
C SER A 298 7.58 4.26 24.47
N VAL A 299 8.13 3.55 25.43
CA VAL A 299 9.13 2.49 25.18
C VAL A 299 8.52 1.38 24.33
N CYS A 300 7.31 0.93 24.65
CA CYS A 300 6.61 -0.06 23.82
C CYS A 300 6.43 0.44 22.37
N GLY A 301 6.05 1.70 22.19
CA GLY A 301 5.92 2.30 20.87
C GLY A 301 7.25 2.25 20.08
N PHE A 302 8.34 2.71 20.66
CA PHE A 302 9.65 2.66 20.01
C PHE A 302 10.14 1.23 19.76
N VAL A 303 9.91 0.30 20.69
CA VAL A 303 10.26 -1.12 20.48
C VAL A 303 9.50 -1.69 19.27
N ILE A 304 8.21 -1.40 19.14
CA ILE A 304 7.42 -1.80 17.97
C ILE A 304 8.02 -1.19 16.70
N HIS A 305 8.38 0.09 16.71
CA HIS A 305 9.00 0.76 15.57
C HIS A 305 10.29 0.06 15.11
N PHE A 306 11.21 -0.24 16.02
CA PHE A 306 12.51 -0.82 15.69
C PHE A 306 12.47 -2.31 15.35
N LEU A 307 11.52 -3.06 15.91
CA LEU A 307 11.43 -4.51 15.69
C LEU A 307 10.53 -4.90 14.52
N SER A 308 9.60 -4.01 14.11
CA SER A 308 8.66 -4.34 13.05
C SER A 308 9.31 -4.25 11.68
N THR A 309 9.13 -5.29 10.88
CA THR A 309 9.52 -5.34 9.46
C THR A 309 8.43 -4.76 8.54
N GLN A 310 7.23 -4.56 9.06
CA GLN A 310 6.06 -4.02 8.34
C GLN A 310 6.02 -2.50 8.52
N ASN A 311 6.13 -1.74 7.45
CA ASN A 311 6.13 -0.27 7.50
C ASN A 311 4.93 0.32 8.24
N ALA A 312 3.71 -0.19 8.01
CA ALA A 312 2.51 0.30 8.67
C ALA A 312 2.57 0.14 10.20
N ILE A 313 3.03 -1.02 10.69
CA ILE A 313 3.16 -1.30 12.13
C ILE A 313 4.30 -0.48 12.73
N SER A 314 5.43 -0.37 12.03
CA SER A 314 6.57 0.45 12.42
C SER A 314 6.16 1.92 12.60
N THR A 315 5.38 2.47 11.65
CA THR A 315 4.86 3.84 11.73
C THR A 315 3.89 4.02 12.90
N VAL A 316 3.00 3.07 13.17
CA VAL A 316 2.15 3.09 14.38
C VAL A 316 3.02 3.16 15.64
N GLY A 317 4.06 2.32 15.73
CA GLY A 317 4.98 2.32 16.86
C GLY A 317 5.67 3.67 17.07
N LEU A 318 6.17 4.28 16.00
CA LEU A 318 6.81 5.59 16.03
C LEU A 318 5.84 6.68 16.52
N LEU A 319 4.65 6.72 15.94
CA LEU A 319 3.61 7.68 16.29
C LEU A 319 3.17 7.54 17.75
N LEU A 320 3.02 6.31 18.25
CA LEU A 320 2.71 6.03 19.65
C LEU A 320 3.85 6.48 20.58
N GLY A 321 5.10 6.17 20.23
CA GLY A 321 6.26 6.58 21.01
C GLY A 321 6.37 8.09 21.15
N ILE A 322 6.41 8.80 20.02
CA ILE A 322 6.50 10.28 19.98
C ILE A 322 5.25 10.92 20.59
N GLY A 323 4.06 10.37 20.25
CA GLY A 323 2.78 10.89 20.75
C GLY A 323 2.65 10.82 22.26
N THR A 324 3.08 9.70 22.85
CA THR A 324 3.07 9.55 24.31
C THR A 324 4.04 10.49 25.00
N VAL A 325 5.26 10.65 24.48
CA VAL A 325 6.23 11.62 25.01
C VAL A 325 5.66 13.03 24.94
N SER A 326 5.10 13.43 23.80
CA SER A 326 4.49 14.74 23.61
C SER A 326 3.32 14.96 24.58
N SER A 327 2.48 13.94 24.79
CA SER A 327 1.35 14.01 25.71
C SER A 327 1.79 14.13 27.17
N VAL A 328 2.79 13.36 27.59
CA VAL A 328 3.36 13.46 28.96
C VAL A 328 3.93 14.86 29.19
N LEU A 329 4.65 15.42 28.22
CA LEU A 329 5.19 16.79 28.31
C LEU A 329 4.06 17.83 28.42
N MET A 330 3.04 17.72 27.58
CA MET A 330 1.90 18.66 27.61
C MET A 330 1.12 18.56 28.92
N ILE A 331 0.90 17.37 29.45
CA ILE A 331 0.19 17.15 30.71
C ILE A 331 1.05 17.59 31.91
N THR A 332 2.36 17.47 31.82
CA THR A 332 3.27 17.86 32.90
C THR A 332 3.47 19.36 32.99
N PHE A 333 3.57 20.03 31.85
CA PHE A 333 3.94 21.47 31.84
C PHE A 333 2.77 22.37 31.46
N VAL A 334 2.01 22.01 30.41
CA VAL A 334 0.99 22.90 29.85
C VAL A 334 -0.32 22.78 30.65
N LEU A 335 -0.75 21.57 30.97
CA LEU A 335 -2.00 21.38 31.71
C LEU A 335 -1.98 22.05 33.09
N PRO A 336 -0.94 21.92 33.95
CA PRO A 336 -0.87 22.62 35.22
C PRO A 336 -0.87 24.15 35.08
N ALA A 337 -0.17 24.67 34.07
CA ALA A 337 -0.15 26.10 33.80
C ALA A 337 -1.56 26.62 33.42
N LEU A 338 -2.29 25.86 32.60
CA LEU A 338 -3.67 26.19 32.21
C LEU A 338 -4.64 26.06 33.39
N LEU A 339 -4.52 25.04 34.23
CA LEU A 339 -5.32 24.89 35.43
C LEU A 339 -5.11 26.09 36.39
N TYR A 340 -3.87 26.56 36.54
CA TYR A 340 -3.55 27.72 37.35
C TYR A 340 -4.11 29.03 36.79
N LEU A 341 -3.93 29.24 35.47
CA LEU A 341 -4.37 30.49 34.83
C LEU A 341 -5.89 30.57 34.71
N LEU A 342 -6.53 29.44 34.43
CA LEU A 342 -7.98 29.34 34.21
C LEU A 342 -8.76 28.86 35.46
N ASP A 343 -8.16 28.92 36.66
CA ASP A 343 -8.77 28.46 37.91
C ASP A 343 -10.19 28.98 38.11
N ARG A 344 -10.43 30.30 37.88
CA ARG A 344 -11.76 30.90 37.97
C ARG A 344 -12.75 30.32 36.96
N PHE A 345 -12.30 29.97 35.77
CA PHE A 345 -13.13 29.39 34.73
C PHE A 345 -13.44 27.90 35.02
N VAL A 346 -12.46 27.18 35.54
CA VAL A 346 -12.57 25.80 35.97
C VAL A 346 -13.56 25.64 37.15
N LEU A 347 -13.50 26.51 38.14
CA LEU A 347 -14.38 26.48 39.31
C LEU A 347 -15.77 27.11 39.04
N GLY A 348 -15.84 28.13 38.18
CA GLY A 348 -17.08 28.90 37.92
C GLY A 348 -18.16 28.14 37.10
N LEU A 349 -17.77 27.20 36.26
CA LEU A 349 -18.69 26.37 35.45
C LEU A 349 -18.89 24.94 36.02
N SER A 350 -18.43 24.68 37.23
CA SER A 350 -18.64 23.42 37.91
C SER A 350 -20.05 23.38 38.49
N TRP A 351 -20.89 22.39 38.09
CA TRP A 351 -22.21 22.14 38.63
C TRP A 351 -22.20 21.51 40.04
N ARG A 352 -21.02 21.31 40.60
CA ARG A 352 -20.87 20.85 42.00
C ARG A 352 -20.75 22.07 42.93
N ARG A 353 -21.86 22.45 43.53
CA ARG A 353 -21.87 23.12 44.83
C ARG A 353 -21.76 22.10 45.93
#